data_260b76a782e0d75861f201a632975e34
#
_entry.id   260b76a782e0d75861f201a632975e34
#
_cell.length_a   1.000
_cell.length_b   1.000
_cell.length_c   1.000
_cell.angle_alpha   90.00
_cell.angle_beta   90.00
_cell.angle_gamma   90.00
#
_symmetry.space_group_name_H-M   'P 1'
#
loop_
_entity.id
_entity.type
_entity.pdbx_description
1 polymer ?
#
loop_
_entity_poly.entity_id
_entity_poly.type
_entity_poly.pdbx_seq_one_letter_code
_entity_poly.pdbx_strand_id
1 'polypeptide(L)'
;MLSLPALMSDRSTSTILIVDDDEGVTQTFARMLRLEGFDVHTALSAETGLREAEEYHPDAIILDLRMPLVDGLGFLRRLREHDQQHLTPVAIVTGDYFLDDKVSAELRELGAELRFKPLWLEDLVGLARNLLKVTH
;
A
#
# COMPACT_ATOMS: atom_id res chain seq x y z
N MET A 1 1.21 -34.57 7.03
CA MET A 1 1.69 -34.40 5.67
C MET A 1 0.92 -33.37 4.90
N LEU A 2 -0.36 -33.56 4.80
CA LEU A 2 -1.18 -32.65 4.01
C LEU A 2 -1.24 -31.25 4.58
N SER A 3 -1.11 -31.11 5.88
CA SER A 3 -1.16 -29.80 6.51
C SER A 3 0.01 -28.90 6.11
N LEU A 4 1.15 -29.50 5.82
CA LEU A 4 2.34 -28.73 5.53
C LEU A 4 2.22 -27.87 4.27
N PRO A 5 1.80 -28.42 3.12
CA PRO A 5 1.60 -27.61 1.95
C PRO A 5 0.57 -26.50 2.16
N ALA A 6 -0.50 -26.80 2.89
CA ALA A 6 -1.52 -25.81 3.18
C ALA A 6 -0.96 -24.67 4.02
N LEU A 7 -0.15 -24.99 5.01
CA LEU A 7 0.46 -23.98 5.86
C LEU A 7 1.40 -23.09 5.08
N MET A 8 2.18 -23.65 4.18
CA MET A 8 3.10 -22.87 3.37
C MET A 8 2.33 -21.95 2.43
N SER A 9 1.25 -22.46 1.87
CA SER A 9 0.40 -21.67 0.99
C SER A 9 -0.17 -20.47 1.72
N ASP A 10 -0.69 -20.70 2.93
CA ASP A 10 -1.27 -19.63 3.73
C ASP A 10 -0.25 -18.55 4.06
N ARG A 11 0.96 -18.95 4.41
CA ARG A 11 1.99 -18.00 4.79
C ARG A 11 2.55 -17.23 3.62
N SER A 12 2.45 -17.79 2.42
CA SER A 12 3.00 -17.16 1.25
C SER A 12 2.07 -16.09 0.65
N THR A 13 0.82 -16.06 1.09
CA THR A 13 -0.16 -15.15 0.52
C THR A 13 -0.35 -13.94 1.42
N SER A 14 0.26 -12.85 1.03
CA SER A 14 0.05 -11.56 1.70
C SER A 14 -0.84 -10.69 0.84
N THR A 15 -1.67 -9.89 1.48
CA THR A 15 -2.63 -9.03 0.81
C THR A 15 -2.09 -7.60 0.76
N ILE A 16 -2.07 -7.03 -0.43
CA ILE A 16 -1.62 -5.67 -0.67
C ILE A 16 -2.76 -4.88 -1.28
N LEU A 17 -3.01 -3.69 -0.74
CA LEU A 17 -3.98 -2.77 -1.30
C LEU A 17 -3.23 -1.66 -2.02
N ILE A 18 -3.63 -1.39 -3.26
CA ILE A 18 -3.09 -0.29 -4.05
C ILE A 18 -4.17 0.77 -4.21
N VAL A 19 -3.87 2.00 -3.82
CA VAL A 19 -4.80 3.12 -3.93
C VAL A 19 -4.18 4.20 -4.79
N ASP A 20 -4.73 4.42 -5.96
CA ASP A 20 -4.23 5.38 -6.94
C ASP A 20 -5.38 5.67 -7.91
N ASP A 21 -5.64 6.94 -8.20
CA ASP A 21 -6.74 7.31 -9.08
C ASP A 21 -6.44 7.04 -10.57
N ASP A 22 -5.20 6.75 -10.90
CA ASP A 22 -4.82 6.35 -12.26
C ASP A 22 -5.04 4.86 -12.44
N GLU A 23 -6.07 4.52 -13.19
CA GLU A 23 -6.43 3.12 -13.39
C GLU A 23 -5.32 2.32 -14.07
N GLY A 24 -4.62 2.94 -15.01
CA GLY A 24 -3.52 2.27 -15.70
C GLY A 24 -2.38 1.89 -14.75
N VAL A 25 -2.00 2.82 -13.88
CA VAL A 25 -0.97 2.57 -12.87
C VAL A 25 -1.43 1.48 -11.91
N THR A 26 -2.66 1.60 -11.44
CA THR A 26 -3.22 0.65 -10.49
C THR A 26 -3.23 -0.76 -11.04
N GLN A 27 -3.68 -0.92 -12.28
CA GLN A 27 -3.73 -2.24 -12.89
C GLN A 27 -2.34 -2.80 -13.19
N THR A 28 -1.44 -1.94 -13.61
CA THR A 28 -0.06 -2.36 -13.89
C THR A 28 0.62 -2.86 -12.61
N PHE A 29 0.51 -2.08 -11.55
CA PHE A 29 1.10 -2.47 -10.27
C PHE A 29 0.46 -3.75 -9.73
N ALA A 30 -0.86 -3.85 -9.82
CA ALA A 30 -1.57 -5.04 -9.36
C ALA A 30 -1.11 -6.28 -10.10
N ARG A 31 -0.97 -6.17 -11.43
CA ARG A 31 -0.53 -7.29 -12.25
C ARG A 31 0.87 -7.74 -11.87
N MET A 32 1.77 -6.78 -11.69
CA MET A 32 3.15 -7.07 -11.30
C MET A 32 3.20 -7.83 -9.98
N LEU A 33 2.46 -7.36 -8.99
CA LEU A 33 2.47 -7.97 -7.67
C LEU A 33 1.78 -9.33 -7.66
N ARG A 34 0.70 -9.48 -8.43
CA ARG A 34 0.02 -10.78 -8.54
C ARG A 34 0.92 -11.83 -9.16
N LEU A 35 1.72 -11.43 -10.14
CA LEU A 35 2.69 -12.36 -10.76
C LEU A 35 3.73 -12.85 -9.77
N GLU A 36 3.99 -12.07 -8.72
CA GLU A 36 4.92 -12.46 -7.66
C GLU A 36 4.25 -13.21 -6.52
N GLY A 37 2.98 -13.52 -6.65
CA GLY A 37 2.27 -14.34 -5.67
C GLY A 37 1.49 -13.60 -4.62
N PHE A 38 1.40 -12.26 -4.70
CA PHE A 38 0.61 -11.49 -3.74
C PHE A 38 -0.88 -11.50 -4.10
N ASP A 39 -1.71 -11.42 -3.08
CA ASP A 39 -3.12 -11.12 -3.26
C ASP A 39 -3.27 -9.60 -3.29
N VAL A 40 -3.87 -9.06 -4.33
CA VAL A 40 -3.89 -7.61 -4.54
C VAL A 40 -5.30 -7.10 -4.73
N HIS A 41 -5.65 -6.09 -3.93
CA HIS A 41 -6.88 -5.33 -4.08
C HIS A 41 -6.51 -3.93 -4.54
N THR A 42 -7.42 -3.29 -5.26
CA THR A 42 -7.17 -1.96 -5.82
C THR A 42 -8.33 -1.04 -5.50
N ALA A 43 -8.02 0.24 -5.38
CA ALA A 43 -9.01 1.28 -5.20
C ALA A 43 -8.59 2.51 -5.98
N LEU A 44 -9.56 3.21 -6.58
CA LEU A 44 -9.27 4.38 -7.40
C LEU A 44 -9.54 5.69 -6.68
N SER A 45 -9.87 5.63 -5.40
CA SER A 45 -10.07 6.82 -4.58
C SER A 45 -9.74 6.51 -3.13
N ALA A 46 -9.50 7.56 -2.35
CA ALA A 46 -9.24 7.39 -0.93
C ALA A 46 -10.43 6.77 -0.21
N GLU A 47 -11.62 7.19 -0.54
CA GLU A 47 -12.82 6.67 0.10
C GLU A 47 -13.00 5.18 -0.14
N THR A 48 -12.88 4.76 -1.40
CA THR A 48 -12.96 3.34 -1.73
C THR A 48 -11.81 2.57 -1.07
N GLY A 49 -10.62 3.16 -1.05
CA GLY A 49 -9.46 2.55 -0.43
C GLY A 49 -9.65 2.30 1.06
N LEU A 50 -10.27 3.24 1.77
CA LEU A 50 -10.55 3.06 3.19
C LEU A 50 -11.54 1.94 3.44
N ARG A 51 -12.57 1.82 2.58
CA ARG A 51 -13.52 0.72 2.68
C ARG A 51 -12.85 -0.62 2.40
N GLU A 52 -11.98 -0.67 1.40
CA GLU A 52 -11.23 -1.89 1.09
C GLU A 52 -10.30 -2.27 2.23
N ALA A 53 -9.64 -1.30 2.83
CA ALA A 53 -8.75 -1.55 3.96
C ALA A 53 -9.52 -2.12 5.14
N GLU A 54 -10.70 -1.60 5.40
CA GLU A 54 -11.53 -2.07 6.49
C GLU A 54 -12.07 -3.47 6.24
N GLU A 55 -12.43 -3.76 5.01
CA GLU A 55 -13.01 -5.05 4.67
C GLU A 55 -11.96 -6.17 4.57
N TYR A 56 -10.84 -5.91 3.95
CA TYR A 56 -9.86 -6.95 3.62
C TYR A 56 -8.63 -6.95 4.53
N HIS A 57 -8.46 -5.95 5.37
CA HIS A 57 -7.33 -5.88 6.30
C HIS A 57 -5.99 -6.18 5.62
N PRO A 58 -5.58 -5.35 4.65
CA PRO A 58 -4.35 -5.63 3.90
C PRO A 58 -3.12 -5.64 4.82
N ASP A 59 -2.13 -6.41 4.41
CA ASP A 59 -0.87 -6.48 5.13
C ASP A 59 0.04 -5.30 4.82
N ALA A 60 -0.20 -4.65 3.70
CA ALA A 60 0.54 -3.44 3.30
C ALA A 60 -0.31 -2.64 2.32
N ILE A 61 -0.08 -1.34 2.27
CA ILE A 61 -0.80 -0.44 1.37
C ILE A 61 0.22 0.37 0.57
N ILE A 62 0.01 0.43 -0.74
CA ILE A 62 0.77 1.30 -1.64
C ILE A 62 -0.19 2.38 -2.12
N LEU A 63 0.15 3.62 -1.88
CA LEU A 63 -0.78 4.73 -1.93
C LEU A 63 -0.18 5.89 -2.72
N ASP A 64 -0.95 6.44 -3.67
CA ASP A 64 -0.56 7.65 -4.35
C ASP A 64 -0.89 8.87 -3.48
N LEU A 65 -0.03 9.87 -3.51
CA LEU A 65 -0.25 11.08 -2.74
C LEU A 65 -1.29 12.00 -3.39
N ARG A 66 -1.23 12.13 -4.71
CA ARG A 66 -2.07 13.09 -5.43
C ARG A 66 -3.33 12.41 -5.98
N MET A 67 -4.43 12.59 -5.28
CA MET A 67 -5.73 12.07 -5.71
C MET A 67 -6.78 13.15 -5.51
N PRO A 68 -7.86 13.13 -6.32
CA PRO A 68 -8.95 14.09 -6.16
C PRO A 68 -9.68 13.90 -4.83
N LEU A 69 -10.25 14.97 -4.32
CA LEU A 69 -11.09 15.04 -3.12
C LEU A 69 -10.29 14.78 -1.85
N VAL A 70 -9.95 13.54 -1.58
CA VAL A 70 -9.13 13.18 -0.43
C VAL A 70 -7.83 12.58 -0.97
N ASP A 71 -6.73 13.25 -0.71
CA ASP A 71 -5.42 12.79 -1.19
C ASP A 71 -4.82 11.72 -0.27
N GLY A 72 -3.59 11.28 -0.61
CA GLY A 72 -2.92 10.23 0.14
C GLY A 72 -2.67 10.58 1.59
N LEU A 73 -2.37 11.84 1.88
CA LEU A 73 -2.17 12.27 3.27
C LEU A 73 -3.48 12.17 4.05
N GLY A 74 -4.58 12.62 3.45
CA GLY A 74 -5.89 12.49 4.06
C GLY A 74 -6.29 11.05 4.29
N PHE A 75 -6.00 10.19 3.33
CA PHE A 75 -6.22 8.75 3.48
C PHE A 75 -5.44 8.21 4.68
N LEU A 76 -4.17 8.53 4.74
CA LEU A 76 -3.29 8.02 5.79
C LEU A 76 -3.73 8.48 7.18
N ARG A 77 -4.13 9.75 7.30
CA ARG A 77 -4.66 10.26 8.56
C ARG A 77 -5.85 9.45 9.03
N ARG A 78 -6.81 9.21 8.13
CA ARG A 78 -8.02 8.44 8.45
C ARG A 78 -7.71 6.99 8.76
N LEU A 79 -6.79 6.41 8.02
CA LEU A 79 -6.36 5.04 8.27
C LEU A 79 -5.82 4.90 9.68
N ARG A 80 -4.95 5.81 10.10
CA ARG A 80 -4.33 5.74 11.42
C ARG A 80 -5.31 5.95 12.56
N GLU A 81 -6.39 6.67 12.32
CA GLU A 81 -7.45 6.82 13.31
C GLU A 81 -8.14 5.50 13.63
N HIS A 82 -8.22 4.61 12.66
CA HIS A 82 -8.91 3.33 12.81
C HIS A 82 -7.97 2.15 13.01
N ASP A 83 -6.70 2.32 12.70
CA ASP A 83 -5.70 1.27 12.75
C ASP A 83 -4.97 1.36 14.09
N GLN A 84 -5.68 1.00 15.16
CA GLN A 84 -5.17 1.23 16.50
C GLN A 84 -4.26 0.14 17.04
N GLN A 85 -4.46 -1.08 16.60
CA GLN A 85 -3.72 -2.20 17.16
C GLN A 85 -2.45 -2.50 16.40
N HIS A 86 -2.49 -2.32 15.10
CA HIS A 86 -1.38 -2.59 14.22
C HIS A 86 -1.26 -1.46 13.24
N LEU A 87 -0.10 -0.88 13.16
CA LEU A 87 0.15 0.14 12.17
C LEU A 87 0.39 -0.53 10.82
N THR A 88 -0.64 -0.58 10.00
CA THR A 88 -0.52 -1.16 8.67
C THR A 88 0.59 -0.45 7.92
N PRO A 89 1.59 -1.17 7.41
CA PRO A 89 2.68 -0.55 6.66
C PRO A 89 2.15 0.12 5.40
N VAL A 90 2.56 1.37 5.19
CA VAL A 90 2.10 2.16 4.05
C VAL A 90 3.31 2.76 3.36
N ALA A 91 3.34 2.66 2.04
CA ALA A 91 4.27 3.41 1.22
C ALA A 91 3.50 4.40 0.37
N ILE A 92 3.93 5.64 0.38
CA ILE A 92 3.43 6.67 -0.52
C ILE A 92 4.32 6.66 -1.75
N VAL A 93 3.73 6.49 -2.92
CA VAL A 93 4.45 6.53 -4.19
C VAL A 93 3.91 7.71 -4.99
N THR A 94 4.74 8.70 -5.24
CA THR A 94 4.29 9.94 -5.86
C THR A 94 5.22 10.40 -6.97
N GLY A 95 4.64 11.09 -7.96
CA GLY A 95 5.42 11.77 -8.99
C GLY A 95 5.82 13.19 -8.62
N ASP A 96 5.44 13.65 -7.44
CA ASP A 96 5.74 15.00 -6.99
C ASP A 96 7.07 15.02 -6.24
N TYR A 97 8.12 15.49 -6.91
CA TYR A 97 9.47 15.54 -6.36
C TYR A 97 9.71 16.74 -5.45
N PHE A 98 8.76 17.66 -5.40
CA PHE A 98 8.92 18.91 -4.67
C PHE A 98 7.90 19.01 -3.54
N LEU A 99 7.86 17.97 -2.71
CA LEU A 99 6.94 17.95 -1.58
C LEU A 99 7.33 19.01 -0.54
N ASP A 100 6.30 19.65 0.00
CA ASP A 100 6.46 20.54 1.13
C ASP A 100 7.06 19.77 2.30
N ASP A 101 7.99 20.38 3.01
CA ASP A 101 8.66 19.75 4.16
C ASP A 101 7.65 19.36 5.24
N LYS A 102 6.60 20.15 5.42
CA LYS A 102 5.57 19.83 6.40
C LYS A 102 4.80 18.57 6.04
N VAL A 103 4.49 18.41 4.76
CA VAL A 103 3.81 17.21 4.25
C VAL A 103 4.71 16.00 4.43
N SER A 104 5.96 16.11 4.04
CA SER A 104 6.93 15.02 4.19
C SER A 104 7.08 14.60 5.64
N ALA A 105 7.16 15.58 6.54
CA ALA A 105 7.30 15.32 7.97
C ALA A 105 6.08 14.61 8.53
N GLU A 106 4.89 15.04 8.13
CA GLU A 106 3.66 14.41 8.59
C GLU A 106 3.52 12.98 8.08
N LEU A 107 3.85 12.75 6.82
CA LEU A 107 3.82 11.38 6.27
C LEU A 107 4.74 10.46 7.07
N ARG A 108 5.92 10.96 7.41
CA ARG A 108 6.87 10.18 8.19
C ARG A 108 6.36 9.93 9.60
N GLU A 109 5.77 10.94 10.24
CA GLU A 109 5.20 10.80 11.58
C GLU A 109 4.08 9.77 11.60
N LEU A 110 3.32 9.68 10.50
CA LEU A 110 2.26 8.69 10.36
C LEU A 110 2.79 7.33 9.93
N GLY A 111 4.09 7.17 9.85
CA GLY A 111 4.72 5.88 9.61
C GLY A 111 4.79 5.45 8.16
N ALA A 112 4.62 6.36 7.21
CA ALA A 112 4.68 6.00 5.80
C ALA A 112 6.11 6.10 5.27
N GLU A 113 6.44 5.19 4.36
CA GLU A 113 7.63 5.32 3.55
C GLU A 113 7.29 6.15 2.32
N LEU A 114 8.26 6.90 1.83
CA LEU A 114 8.07 7.74 0.65
C LEU A 114 8.94 7.24 -0.48
N ARG A 115 8.34 7.04 -1.64
CA ARG A 115 9.04 6.65 -2.86
C ARG A 115 8.55 7.52 -4.01
N PHE A 116 9.39 7.69 -5.01
CA PHE A 116 9.06 8.52 -6.15
C PHE A 116 8.87 7.69 -7.42
N LYS A 117 7.87 8.06 -8.20
CA LYS A 117 7.64 7.44 -9.51
C LYS A 117 8.73 7.90 -10.48
N PRO A 118 9.11 7.07 -11.45
CA PRO A 118 8.52 5.78 -11.76
C PRO A 118 9.08 4.65 -10.90
N LEU A 119 8.28 3.63 -10.67
CA LEU A 119 8.74 2.39 -10.02
C LEU A 119 8.72 1.27 -11.05
N TRP A 120 9.86 0.63 -11.20
CA TRP A 120 9.98 -0.54 -12.05
C TRP A 120 9.59 -1.78 -11.27
N LEU A 121 9.45 -2.91 -11.96
CA LEU A 121 9.02 -4.16 -11.32
C LEU A 121 9.85 -4.48 -10.08
N GLU A 122 11.15 -4.43 -10.19
CA GLU A 122 12.04 -4.78 -9.08
C GLU A 122 11.87 -3.84 -7.89
N ASP A 123 11.69 -2.55 -8.17
CA ASP A 123 11.48 -1.55 -7.13
C ASP A 123 10.16 -1.79 -6.40
N LEU A 124 9.12 -2.07 -7.17
CA LEU A 124 7.79 -2.28 -6.60
C LEU A 124 7.75 -3.55 -5.75
N VAL A 125 8.29 -4.62 -6.26
CA VAL A 125 8.32 -5.89 -5.53
C VAL A 125 9.18 -5.77 -4.28
N GLY A 126 10.32 -5.11 -4.40
CA GLY A 126 11.19 -4.85 -3.26
C GLY A 126 10.51 -4.02 -2.18
N LEU A 127 9.79 -2.99 -2.61
CA LEU A 127 9.03 -2.14 -1.70
C LEU A 127 7.96 -2.95 -0.95
N ALA A 128 7.19 -3.75 -1.69
CA ALA A 128 6.15 -4.59 -1.09
C ALA A 128 6.73 -5.53 -0.05
N ARG A 129 7.81 -6.21 -0.38
CA ARG A 129 8.47 -7.13 0.55
C ARG A 129 9.03 -6.42 1.77
N ASN A 130 9.57 -5.21 1.56
CA ASN A 130 10.09 -4.42 2.67
C ASN A 130 8.99 -4.00 3.62
N LEU A 131 7.84 -3.57 3.10
CA LEU A 131 6.70 -3.21 3.92
C LEU A 131 6.22 -4.40 4.76
N LEU A 132 6.19 -5.58 4.16
CA LEU A 132 5.72 -6.77 4.85
C LEU A 132 6.64 -7.23 5.97
N LYS A 133 7.92 -6.91 5.89
CA LYS A 133 8.87 -7.23 6.95
C LYS A 133 8.62 -6.42 8.21
N VAL A 134 8.06 -5.25 8.07
CA VAL A 134 7.84 -4.33 9.20
C VAL A 134 6.68 -4.78 10.08
N THR A 135 5.83 -5.66 9.59
CA THR A 135 4.64 -6.11 10.32
C THR A 135 4.96 -7.04 11.49
N HIS A 136 6.20 -7.39 11.66
CA HIS A 136 6.60 -8.26 12.76
C HIS A 136 7.07 -7.48 13.98
#